data_76d2ad68bd204bf7b1803d0f947d21a2
#
_entry.id   76d2ad68bd204bf7b1803d0f947d21a2
#
_cell.length_a   1.000
_cell.length_b   1.000
_cell.length_c   1.000
_cell.angle_alpha   90.00
_cell.angle_beta   90.00
_cell.angle_gamma   90.00
#
_symmetry.space_group_name_H-M   'P 1'
#
loop_
_entity.id
_entity.type
_entity.pdbx_description
1 polymer ?
#
loop_
_entity_poly.entity_id
_entity_poly.type
_entity_poly.pdbx_seq_one_letter_code
_entity_poly.pdbx_strand_id
1 'polypeptide(L)'
;VYSILLARQLNPDIAIIARAVEDGAGVRLKAAGADRVLNPYREGGTRLALTALKPTVTDFLDASLTGSSVELELAEVVVHPSSELAGKTLAGAGVRQRFGIIVVALKRGEKSTFNPGPDELIEAGDVLVALGPVNALDGIEKATQ
;
A
#
# COMPACT_ATOMS: atom_id res chain seq x y z
N VAL A 1 12.30 8.16 -21.72
CA VAL A 1 11.66 9.49 -21.68
C VAL A 1 10.61 9.60 -22.78
N TYR A 2 10.98 9.39 -24.06
CA TYR A 2 10.05 9.56 -25.19
C TYR A 2 8.79 8.68 -25.07
N SER A 3 8.94 7.40 -24.73
CA SER A 3 7.81 6.49 -24.55
C SER A 3 6.84 6.94 -23.45
N ILE A 4 7.36 7.57 -22.38
CA ILE A 4 6.54 8.10 -21.27
C ILE A 4 5.72 9.31 -21.76
N LEU A 5 6.37 10.24 -22.47
CA LEU A 5 5.70 11.40 -23.04
C LEU A 5 4.57 10.99 -24.00
N LEU A 6 4.85 10.04 -24.88
CA LEU A 6 3.86 9.53 -25.84
C LEU A 6 2.70 8.80 -25.14
N ALA A 7 3.00 7.95 -24.16
CA ALA A 7 1.97 7.25 -23.40
C ALA A 7 1.04 8.21 -22.66
N ARG A 8 1.60 9.23 -22.02
CA ARG A 8 0.83 10.26 -21.30
C ARG A 8 0.00 11.11 -22.25
N GLN A 9 0.51 11.39 -23.47
CA GLN A 9 -0.23 12.12 -24.51
C GLN A 9 -1.41 11.30 -25.04
N LEU A 10 -1.23 9.98 -25.20
CA LEU A 10 -2.29 9.10 -25.70
C LEU A 10 -3.36 8.81 -24.64
N ASN A 11 -2.96 8.70 -23.37
CA ASN A 11 -3.88 8.49 -22.27
C ASN A 11 -3.36 9.25 -21.02
N PRO A 12 -3.99 10.39 -20.67
CA PRO A 12 -3.58 11.20 -19.52
C PRO A 12 -3.67 10.49 -18.18
N ASP A 13 -4.56 9.51 -18.04
CA ASP A 13 -4.85 8.82 -16.76
C ASP A 13 -4.10 7.50 -16.58
N ILE A 14 -3.28 7.10 -17.57
CA ILE A 14 -2.53 5.83 -17.47
C ILE A 14 -1.48 5.88 -16.37
N ALA A 15 -1.43 4.84 -15.53
CA ALA A 15 -0.37 4.69 -14.54
C ALA A 15 0.95 4.30 -15.23
N ILE A 16 1.99 5.12 -15.07
CA ILE A 16 3.30 4.93 -15.69
C ILE A 16 4.35 4.65 -14.64
N ILE A 17 4.86 3.42 -14.61
CA ILE A 17 5.97 3.01 -13.76
C ILE A 17 7.22 2.88 -14.65
N ALA A 18 8.26 3.66 -14.36
CA ALA A 18 9.49 3.69 -15.15
C ALA A 18 10.68 3.12 -14.37
N ARG A 19 11.59 2.49 -15.10
CA ARG A 19 12.85 2.01 -14.56
C ARG A 19 13.95 3.04 -14.81
N ALA A 20 14.67 3.44 -13.75
CA ALA A 20 15.93 4.17 -13.84
C ALA A 20 17.10 3.21 -13.57
N VAL A 21 18.18 3.37 -14.32
CA VAL A 21 19.44 2.60 -14.14
C VAL A 21 20.52 3.50 -13.55
N GLU A 22 20.52 4.78 -13.94
CA GLU A 22 21.51 5.77 -13.55
C GLU A 22 20.98 6.74 -12.51
N ASP A 23 21.84 7.22 -11.64
CA ASP A 23 21.54 8.31 -10.72
C ASP A 23 21.18 9.59 -11.51
N GLY A 24 20.10 10.25 -11.11
CA GLY A 24 19.57 11.43 -11.79
C GLY A 24 18.60 11.14 -12.96
N ALA A 25 18.53 9.93 -13.51
CA ALA A 25 17.53 9.58 -14.52
C ALA A 25 16.11 9.66 -13.97
N GLY A 26 15.93 9.43 -12.67
CA GLY A 26 14.64 9.48 -11.99
C GLY A 26 13.91 10.81 -12.12
N VAL A 27 14.64 11.92 -11.98
CA VAL A 27 14.09 13.28 -12.11
C VAL A 27 13.57 13.51 -13.53
N ARG A 28 14.34 13.11 -14.55
CA ARG A 28 13.95 13.26 -15.96
C ARG A 28 12.73 12.40 -16.32
N LEU A 29 12.66 11.19 -15.79
CA LEU A 29 11.52 10.27 -16.02
C LEU A 29 10.25 10.77 -15.36
N LYS A 30 10.34 11.31 -14.14
CA LYS A 30 9.21 11.98 -13.46
C LYS A 30 8.76 13.24 -14.21
N ALA A 31 9.70 14.08 -14.63
CA ALA A 31 9.38 15.27 -15.42
C ALA A 31 8.73 14.94 -16.77
N ALA A 32 9.00 13.75 -17.33
CA ALA A 32 8.37 13.26 -18.53
C ALA A 32 6.95 12.69 -18.28
N GLY A 33 6.48 12.61 -17.03
CA GLY A 33 5.15 12.15 -16.68
C GLY A 33 5.07 10.74 -16.10
N ALA A 34 6.19 10.15 -15.64
CA ALA A 34 6.14 8.89 -14.89
C ALA A 34 5.60 9.12 -13.47
N ASP A 35 4.62 8.35 -13.06
CA ASP A 35 4.03 8.40 -11.72
C ASP A 35 4.99 7.83 -10.68
N ARG A 36 5.67 6.73 -11.04
CA ARG A 36 6.70 6.10 -10.20
C ARG A 36 7.96 5.78 -11.01
N VAL A 37 9.11 5.98 -10.37
CA VAL A 37 10.40 5.60 -10.94
C VAL A 37 11.14 4.72 -9.95
N LEU A 38 11.53 3.53 -10.39
CA LEU A 38 12.25 2.55 -9.60
C LEU A 38 13.65 2.34 -10.16
N ASN A 39 14.62 2.19 -9.26
CA ASN A 39 15.97 1.73 -9.60
C ASN A 39 16.17 0.32 -9.02
N PRO A 40 16.09 -0.75 -9.85
CA PRO A 40 16.17 -2.13 -9.35
C PRO A 40 17.48 -2.44 -8.63
N TYR A 41 18.58 -1.81 -9.03
CA TYR A 41 19.87 -2.05 -8.39
C TYR A 41 19.93 -1.45 -6.98
N ARG A 42 19.39 -0.26 -6.80
CA ARG A 42 19.30 0.38 -5.49
C ARG A 42 18.31 -0.36 -4.59
N GLU A 43 17.14 -0.72 -5.12
CA GLU A 43 16.15 -1.51 -4.38
C GLU A 43 16.72 -2.87 -3.98
N GLY A 44 17.38 -3.58 -4.91
CA GLY A 44 18.05 -4.84 -4.65
C GLY A 44 19.16 -4.72 -3.61
N GLY A 45 20.01 -3.68 -3.71
CA GLY A 45 21.05 -3.39 -2.71
C GLY A 45 20.48 -3.12 -1.32
N THR A 46 19.43 -2.31 -1.23
CA THR A 46 18.71 -2.06 0.03
C THR A 46 18.13 -3.37 0.60
N ARG A 47 17.54 -4.20 -0.25
CA ARG A 47 17.00 -5.49 0.17
C ARG A 47 18.07 -6.43 0.71
N LEU A 48 19.22 -6.54 0.02
CA LEU A 48 20.36 -7.34 0.48
C LEU A 48 20.87 -6.86 1.86
N ALA A 49 21.01 -5.54 2.04
CA ALA A 49 21.42 -4.97 3.31
C ALA A 49 20.40 -5.26 4.43
N LEU A 50 19.11 -5.11 4.16
CA LEU A 50 18.05 -5.42 5.14
C LEU A 50 18.04 -6.91 5.50
N THR A 51 18.21 -7.81 4.53
CA THR A 51 18.29 -9.26 4.78
C THR A 51 19.47 -9.62 5.66
N ALA A 52 20.61 -8.96 5.47
CA ALA A 52 21.80 -9.19 6.32
C ALA A 52 21.65 -8.62 7.74
N LEU A 53 21.02 -7.43 7.87
CA LEU A 53 20.93 -6.72 9.15
C LEU A 53 19.69 -7.09 9.97
N LYS A 54 18.59 -7.46 9.31
CA LYS A 54 17.28 -7.70 9.92
C LYS A 54 16.58 -8.90 9.26
N PRO A 55 17.15 -10.13 9.32
CA PRO A 55 16.63 -11.29 8.60
C PRO A 55 15.16 -11.59 8.96
N THR A 56 14.83 -11.62 10.25
CA THR A 56 13.45 -11.89 10.70
C THR A 56 12.42 -10.90 10.14
N VAL A 57 12.79 -9.62 9.97
CA VAL A 57 11.90 -8.62 9.39
C VAL A 57 11.69 -8.88 7.90
N THR A 58 12.77 -9.23 7.20
CA THR A 58 12.69 -9.59 5.77
C THR A 58 11.87 -10.85 5.54
N ASP A 59 12.06 -11.88 6.36
CA ASP A 59 11.28 -13.11 6.28
C ASP A 59 9.79 -12.87 6.51
N PHE A 60 9.45 -12.03 7.50
CA PHE A 60 8.07 -11.61 7.76
C PHE A 60 7.45 -10.85 6.58
N LEU A 61 8.18 -9.87 6.01
CA LEU A 61 7.70 -9.12 4.86
C LEU A 61 7.52 -10.02 3.62
N ASP A 62 8.45 -10.95 3.38
CA ASP A 62 8.35 -11.89 2.26
C ASP A 62 7.13 -12.80 2.42
N ALA A 63 6.92 -13.33 3.62
CA ALA A 63 5.75 -14.13 3.92
C ALA A 63 4.43 -13.37 3.72
N SER A 64 4.39 -12.10 4.14
CA SER A 64 3.19 -11.25 4.04
C SER A 64 2.90 -10.73 2.63
N LEU A 65 3.93 -10.62 1.77
CA LEU A 65 3.77 -10.08 0.41
C LEU A 65 3.60 -11.17 -0.66
N THR A 66 4.08 -12.39 -0.41
CA THR A 66 4.07 -13.47 -1.42
C THR A 66 3.04 -14.56 -1.16
N GLY A 67 2.37 -14.52 0.00
CA GLY A 67 1.33 -15.50 0.36
C GLY A 67 1.83 -16.95 0.47
N SER A 68 3.15 -17.16 0.47
CA SER A 68 3.71 -18.47 0.20
C SER A 68 3.92 -19.39 1.42
N SER A 69 3.72 -18.88 2.66
CA SER A 69 3.92 -19.74 3.86
C SER A 69 3.29 -19.24 5.15
N VAL A 70 2.69 -18.06 5.18
CA VAL A 70 1.99 -17.53 6.36
C VAL A 70 0.59 -17.12 5.92
N GLU A 71 -0.40 -17.48 6.69
CA GLU A 71 -1.81 -17.12 6.46
C GLU A 71 -2.10 -15.60 6.61
N LEU A 72 -1.05 -14.76 6.58
CA LEU A 72 -1.11 -13.31 6.75
C LEU A 72 -0.79 -12.60 5.44
N GLU A 73 -1.63 -11.66 5.09
CA GLU A 73 -1.49 -10.81 3.91
C GLU A 73 -1.62 -9.33 4.29
N LEU A 74 -0.95 -8.47 3.52
CA LEU A 74 -1.10 -7.03 3.56
C LEU A 74 -2.02 -6.62 2.40
N ALA A 75 -3.16 -6.01 2.72
CA ALA A 75 -4.12 -5.56 1.72
C ALA A 75 -4.41 -4.06 1.85
N GLU A 76 -4.73 -3.43 0.73
CA GLU A 76 -5.30 -2.09 0.66
C GLU A 76 -6.82 -2.20 0.54
N VAL A 77 -7.55 -1.65 1.51
CA VAL A 77 -9.01 -1.69 1.56
C VAL A 77 -9.56 -0.27 1.46
N VAL A 78 -10.27 0.03 0.38
CA VAL A 78 -10.87 1.34 0.14
C VAL A 78 -12.22 1.43 0.84
N VAL A 79 -12.42 2.46 1.65
CA VAL A 79 -13.69 2.70 2.37
C VAL A 79 -14.69 3.38 1.44
N HIS A 80 -15.72 2.65 1.02
CA HIS A 80 -16.78 3.20 0.19
C HIS A 80 -17.72 4.10 1.01
N PRO A 81 -18.39 5.11 0.42
CA PRO A 81 -19.36 5.96 1.12
C PRO A 81 -20.52 5.21 1.77
N SER A 82 -20.90 4.03 1.23
CA SER A 82 -21.93 3.15 1.77
C SER A 82 -21.44 2.23 2.88
N SER A 83 -20.13 2.23 3.17
CA SER A 83 -19.52 1.34 4.16
C SER A 83 -20.07 1.54 5.56
N GLU A 84 -20.33 0.45 6.26
CA GLU A 84 -20.70 0.49 7.68
C GLU A 84 -19.56 1.00 8.59
N LEU A 85 -18.33 1.08 8.08
CA LEU A 85 -17.17 1.57 8.82
C LEU A 85 -17.03 3.08 8.71
N ALA A 86 -17.56 3.70 7.65
CA ALA A 86 -17.49 5.14 7.45
C ALA A 86 -18.20 5.90 8.59
N GLY A 87 -17.57 6.95 9.12
CA GLY A 87 -18.06 7.75 10.23
C GLY A 87 -17.84 7.14 11.61
N LYS A 88 -17.21 5.97 11.72
CA LYS A 88 -16.84 5.35 13.00
C LYS A 88 -15.35 5.53 13.28
N THR A 89 -14.97 5.50 14.56
CA THR A 89 -13.56 5.36 14.93
C THR A 89 -13.08 3.91 14.70
N LEU A 90 -11.78 3.70 14.60
CA LEU A 90 -11.21 2.35 14.49
C LEU A 90 -11.66 1.43 15.63
N ALA A 91 -11.72 1.95 16.86
CA ALA A 91 -12.25 1.22 18.01
C ALA A 91 -13.76 0.95 17.87
N GLY A 92 -14.54 1.97 17.48
CA GLY A 92 -15.98 1.87 17.31
C GLY A 92 -16.41 0.94 16.18
N ALA A 93 -15.61 0.85 15.12
CA ALA A 93 -15.79 -0.11 14.04
C ALA A 93 -15.46 -1.56 14.46
N GLY A 94 -14.69 -1.72 15.54
CA GLY A 94 -14.31 -3.03 16.07
C GLY A 94 -13.49 -3.87 15.09
N VAL A 95 -12.72 -3.24 14.21
CA VAL A 95 -12.05 -3.90 13.09
C VAL A 95 -11.23 -5.12 13.53
N ARG A 96 -10.45 -4.96 14.61
CA ARG A 96 -9.63 -6.05 15.15
C ARG A 96 -10.47 -7.19 15.73
N GLN A 97 -11.54 -6.87 16.46
CA GLN A 97 -12.38 -7.85 17.14
C GLN A 97 -13.28 -8.61 16.15
N ARG A 98 -13.80 -7.91 15.14
CA ARG A 98 -14.75 -8.46 14.15
C ARG A 98 -14.06 -9.27 13.06
N PHE A 99 -12.93 -8.78 12.57
CA PHE A 99 -12.24 -9.36 11.41
C PHE A 99 -10.89 -10.01 11.75
N GLY A 100 -10.35 -9.80 12.97
CA GLY A 100 -9.03 -10.36 13.34
C GLY A 100 -7.86 -9.72 12.60
N ILE A 101 -8.03 -8.50 12.07
CA ILE A 101 -7.01 -7.78 11.32
C ILE A 101 -6.46 -6.59 12.10
N ILE A 102 -5.29 -6.12 11.68
CA ILE A 102 -4.62 -4.94 12.22
C ILE A 102 -4.57 -3.88 11.12
N VAL A 103 -5.07 -2.66 11.39
CA VAL A 103 -4.87 -1.53 10.51
C VAL A 103 -3.49 -0.93 10.80
N VAL A 104 -2.54 -1.10 9.89
CA VAL A 104 -1.16 -0.63 10.03
C VAL A 104 -0.96 0.79 9.53
N ALA A 105 -1.81 1.23 8.60
CA ALA A 105 -1.85 2.62 8.14
C ALA A 105 -3.24 2.99 7.62
N LEU A 106 -3.53 4.29 7.66
CA LEU A 106 -4.71 4.92 7.07
C LEU A 106 -4.22 6.03 6.14
N LYS A 107 -4.63 5.98 4.88
CA LYS A 107 -4.31 7.00 3.88
C LYS A 107 -5.58 7.78 3.52
N ARG A 108 -5.52 9.11 3.65
CA ARG A 108 -6.57 10.05 3.28
C ARG A 108 -6.01 11.08 2.31
N GLY A 109 -6.36 10.95 1.04
CA GLY A 109 -5.74 11.74 -0.04
C GLY A 109 -4.22 11.50 -0.07
N GLU A 110 -3.45 12.59 0.06
CA GLU A 110 -1.99 12.53 0.10
C GLU A 110 -1.39 12.26 1.49
N LYS A 111 -2.22 12.33 2.55
CA LYS A 111 -1.78 12.13 3.93
C LYS A 111 -1.86 10.67 4.32
N SER A 112 -0.77 10.14 4.88
CA SER A 112 -0.74 8.79 5.46
C SER A 112 -0.48 8.88 6.97
N THR A 113 -1.33 8.24 7.76
CA THR A 113 -1.18 8.07 9.21
C THR A 113 -0.77 6.63 9.47
N PHE A 114 0.46 6.43 9.95
CA PHE A 114 0.96 5.11 10.34
C PHE A 114 0.60 4.81 11.79
N ASN A 115 0.25 3.55 12.07
CA ASN A 115 -0.20 3.09 13.37
C ASN A 115 -1.33 4.00 13.92
N PRO A 116 -2.46 4.13 13.20
CA PRO A 116 -3.56 4.99 13.62
C PRO A 116 -4.08 4.56 15.00
N GLY A 117 -4.38 5.55 15.82
CA GLY A 117 -4.92 5.30 17.17
C GLY A 117 -6.36 4.77 17.14
N PRO A 118 -6.85 4.23 18.26
CA PRO A 118 -8.21 3.68 18.35
C PRO A 118 -9.30 4.72 18.08
N ASP A 119 -9.02 5.99 18.37
CA ASP A 119 -9.94 7.11 18.18
C ASP A 119 -9.87 7.74 16.78
N GLU A 120 -8.98 7.22 15.89
CA GLU A 120 -8.89 7.69 14.51
C GLU A 120 -10.19 7.41 13.78
N LEU A 121 -10.76 8.44 13.16
CA LEU A 121 -12.01 8.38 12.42
C LEU A 121 -11.76 7.79 11.03
N ILE A 122 -12.60 6.86 10.62
CA ILE A 122 -12.62 6.28 9.27
C ILE A 122 -13.60 7.11 8.45
N GLU A 123 -13.13 7.68 7.34
CA GLU A 123 -13.97 8.47 6.42
C GLU A 123 -14.14 7.74 5.08
N ALA A 124 -15.20 8.07 4.37
CA ALA A 124 -15.39 7.61 3.01
C ALA A 124 -14.23 8.08 2.10
N GLY A 125 -13.69 7.19 1.30
CA GLY A 125 -12.53 7.43 0.44
C GLY A 125 -11.17 7.18 1.11
N ASP A 126 -11.15 6.86 2.41
CA ASP A 126 -9.91 6.42 3.06
C ASP A 126 -9.45 5.09 2.49
N VAL A 127 -8.15 4.89 2.47
CA VAL A 127 -7.53 3.60 2.16
C VAL A 127 -6.91 3.07 3.45
N LEU A 128 -7.43 1.96 3.94
CA LEU A 128 -6.89 1.25 5.09
C LEU A 128 -5.85 0.24 4.60
N VAL A 129 -4.63 0.33 5.11
CA VAL A 129 -3.63 -0.73 4.92
C VAL A 129 -3.80 -1.71 6.07
N ALA A 130 -4.32 -2.88 5.76
CA ALA A 130 -4.69 -3.91 6.71
C ALA A 130 -3.75 -5.11 6.64
N LEU A 131 -3.40 -5.67 7.79
CA LEU A 131 -2.63 -6.90 7.92
C LEU A 131 -3.48 -7.95 8.64
N GLY A 132 -3.65 -9.11 8.04
CA GLY A 132 -4.40 -10.21 8.63
C GLY A 132 -4.47 -11.45 7.74
N PRO A 133 -5.15 -12.51 8.21
CA PRO A 133 -5.42 -13.68 7.39
C PRO A 133 -6.22 -13.33 6.13
N VAL A 134 -5.96 -14.03 5.01
CA VAL A 134 -6.60 -13.78 3.71
C VAL A 134 -8.13 -13.76 3.82
N ASN A 135 -8.70 -14.75 4.51
CA ASN A 135 -10.15 -14.85 4.71
C ASN A 135 -10.73 -13.69 5.55
N ALA A 136 -9.94 -13.12 6.45
CA ALA A 136 -10.32 -11.96 7.25
C ALA A 136 -10.31 -10.66 6.44
N LEU A 137 -9.37 -10.54 5.51
CA LEU A 137 -9.27 -9.42 4.58
C LEU A 137 -10.46 -9.39 3.60
N ASP A 138 -10.88 -10.55 3.08
CA ASP A 138 -12.12 -10.68 2.29
C ASP A 138 -13.36 -10.18 3.08
N GLY A 139 -13.36 -10.41 4.41
CA GLY A 139 -14.44 -9.97 5.30
C GLY A 139 -14.53 -8.45 5.43
N ILE A 140 -13.39 -7.77 5.58
CA ILE A 140 -13.39 -6.31 5.67
C ILE A 140 -13.66 -5.65 4.32
N GLU A 141 -13.17 -6.20 3.22
CA GLU A 141 -13.48 -5.69 1.87
C GLU A 141 -15.00 -5.65 1.62
N LYS A 142 -15.74 -6.69 2.04
CA LYS A 142 -17.20 -6.71 1.95
C LYS A 142 -17.87 -5.69 2.87
N ALA A 143 -17.29 -5.41 4.03
CA ALA A 143 -17.81 -4.43 4.98
C ALA A 143 -17.49 -2.98 4.57
N THR A 144 -16.58 -2.80 3.63
CA THR A 144 -16.17 -1.49 3.09
C THR A 144 -16.86 -1.12 1.78
N GLN A 145 -17.60 -2.04 1.18
CA GLN A 145 -18.44 -1.79 -0.01
C GLN A 145 -19.82 -1.24 0.42
#